data_5f8e72833dca98fca6a3bbb257eb3080
#
_entry.id   5f8e72833dca98fca6a3bbb257eb3080
#
_cell.length_a   1.000
_cell.length_b   1.000
_cell.length_c   1.000
_cell.angle_alpha   90.00
_cell.angle_beta   90.00
_cell.angle_gamma   90.00
#
_symmetry.space_group_name_H-M   'P 1'
#
loop_
_entity.id
_entity.type
_entity.pdbx_description
1 polymer ?
#
loop_
_entity_poly.entity_id
_entity_poly.type
_entity_poly.pdbx_seq_one_letter_code
_entity_poly.pdbx_strand_id
1 'polypeptide(L)'
;MKKFTSEIGSSELILDDTKLNDVKTRLSRPEILADRIQRILNSNFVKMTFPVFNALFDGASTYYKEEISKDLKNSIIDGHVIAIDLSEPMDRIIDEDEDAEYLDDYKLMNPYILEIAREKISQGGDSVLKAFEEGFKDARLGQYIDYKMKTRPESINYENMIICYKKYRAVMGTAGRNMAFNRAPLGDIFHLGMAKAAECVGCGNEIQDALKQRSIKTPSWPLYYSLISKDVRKAFEITMKKSEIYLKEADLAVHMLPLEFQFKPFLEFLFLTVNHYNQYWYNELVRGDMLDSFQKDFNISVRR
;
A
#
# COMPACT_ATOMS: atom_id res chain seq x y z
N MET A 1 6.43 24.63 17.97
CA MET A 1 6.10 23.69 16.87
C MET A 1 7.37 23.00 16.44
N LYS A 2 7.35 21.67 16.45
CA LYS A 2 8.50 20.86 16.05
C LYS A 2 8.42 20.58 14.55
N LYS A 3 9.53 20.80 13.86
CA LYS A 3 9.63 20.66 12.40
C LYS A 3 10.36 19.37 12.07
N PHE A 4 9.75 18.55 11.20
CA PHE A 4 10.35 17.37 10.61
C PHE A 4 10.44 17.59 9.10
N THR A 5 11.55 17.21 8.49
CA THR A 5 11.82 17.45 7.06
C THR A 5 11.99 16.14 6.32
N SER A 6 11.42 16.07 5.11
CA SER A 6 11.69 14.98 4.17
C SER A 6 12.97 15.24 3.40
N GLU A 7 13.82 14.22 3.24
CA GLU A 7 15.01 14.29 2.38
C GLU A 7 14.68 14.29 0.89
N ILE A 8 13.43 13.96 0.52
CA ILE A 8 13.05 13.66 -0.87
C ILE A 8 12.15 14.73 -1.47
N GLY A 9 11.43 15.40 -0.64
CA GLY A 9 10.49 16.42 -1.04
C GLY A 9 10.64 17.67 -0.20
N SER A 10 9.95 18.70 -0.60
CA SER A 10 9.89 19.95 0.13
C SER A 10 8.93 19.90 1.31
N SER A 11 8.47 18.73 1.70
CA SER A 11 7.47 18.61 2.75
C SER A 11 8.09 18.76 4.12
N GLU A 12 7.59 19.77 4.80
CA GLU A 12 7.84 20.01 6.21
C GLU A 12 6.61 19.59 6.99
N LEU A 13 6.76 18.59 7.85
CA LEU A 13 5.74 18.27 8.83
C LEU A 13 5.96 19.15 10.06
N ILE A 14 5.07 20.09 10.26
CA ILE A 14 5.07 20.97 11.46
C ILE A 14 4.04 20.40 12.42
N LEU A 15 4.50 19.94 13.59
CA LEU A 15 3.64 19.38 14.63
C LEU A 15 3.43 20.38 15.77
N ASP A 16 2.22 20.37 16.29
CA ASP A 16 1.88 21.05 17.53
C ASP A 16 2.65 20.42 18.70
N ASP A 17 3.49 21.21 19.37
CA ASP A 17 4.30 20.76 20.50
C ASP A 17 3.44 20.26 21.66
N THR A 18 2.25 20.83 21.85
CA THR A 18 1.36 20.43 22.96
C THR A 18 0.85 19.01 22.75
N LYS A 19 0.31 18.73 21.56
CA LYS A 19 -0.14 17.37 21.18
C LYS A 19 1.02 16.39 21.19
N LEU A 20 2.17 16.79 20.65
CA LEU A 20 3.36 15.94 20.61
C LEU A 20 3.86 15.59 22.03
N ASN A 21 3.86 16.55 22.94
CA ASN A 21 4.28 16.32 24.32
C ASN A 21 3.27 15.46 25.10
N ASP A 22 1.96 15.67 24.86
CA ASP A 22 0.92 14.83 25.47
C ASP A 22 1.08 13.34 25.06
N VAL A 23 1.34 13.08 23.80
CA VAL A 23 1.61 11.70 23.35
C VAL A 23 2.90 11.16 23.96
N LYS A 24 4.00 11.96 23.97
CA LYS A 24 5.28 11.55 24.54
C LYS A 24 5.20 11.16 26.01
N THR A 25 4.39 11.87 26.80
CA THR A 25 4.27 11.58 28.24
C THR A 25 3.59 10.25 28.52
N ARG A 26 2.86 9.70 27.54
CA ARG A 26 2.15 8.43 27.65
C ARG A 26 2.92 7.24 27.05
N LEU A 27 4.00 7.51 26.32
CA LEU A 27 4.81 6.46 25.70
C LEU A 27 5.77 5.84 26.72
N SER A 28 5.98 4.53 26.66
CA SER A 28 7.03 3.83 27.39
C SER A 28 8.43 4.23 26.89
N ARG A 29 8.51 4.56 25.59
CA ARG A 29 9.73 4.99 24.90
C ARG A 29 9.49 6.26 24.09
N PRO A 30 9.49 7.43 24.74
CA PRO A 30 9.17 8.70 24.07
C PRO A 30 10.15 9.09 22.96
N GLU A 31 11.39 8.56 22.97
CA GLU A 31 12.37 8.79 21.92
C GLU A 31 11.98 8.22 20.57
N ILE A 32 11.21 7.12 20.53
CA ILE A 32 10.79 6.49 19.27
C ILE A 32 9.79 7.31 18.48
N LEU A 33 9.04 8.22 19.10
CA LEU A 33 8.04 9.03 18.41
C LEU A 33 8.69 9.92 17.32
N ALA A 34 9.74 10.64 17.68
CA ALA A 34 10.43 11.50 16.72
C ALA A 34 11.12 10.69 15.63
N ASP A 35 11.77 9.59 16.02
CA ASP A 35 12.39 8.66 15.08
C ASP A 35 11.36 8.03 14.13
N ARG A 36 10.20 7.61 14.65
CA ARG A 36 9.11 7.05 13.84
C ARG A 36 8.59 8.06 12.80
N ILE A 37 8.31 9.29 13.22
CA ILE A 37 7.86 10.35 12.30
C ILE A 37 8.91 10.60 11.23
N GLN A 38 10.19 10.70 11.61
CA GLN A 38 11.27 10.92 10.66
C GLN A 38 11.46 9.74 9.69
N ARG A 39 11.30 8.51 10.14
CA ARG A 39 11.33 7.31 9.29
C ARG A 39 10.18 7.29 8.29
N ILE A 40 8.96 7.66 8.70
CA ILE A 40 7.82 7.78 7.80
C ILE A 40 8.16 8.73 6.64
N LEU A 41 8.69 9.91 6.94
CA LEU A 41 9.03 10.91 5.92
C LEU A 41 10.18 10.50 5.00
N ASN A 42 11.06 9.59 5.43
CA ASN A 42 12.26 9.16 4.69
C ASN A 42 12.23 7.67 4.30
N SER A 43 11.08 7.02 4.42
CA SER A 43 10.94 5.60 4.06
C SER A 43 11.20 5.36 2.56
N ASN A 44 11.62 4.15 2.23
CA ASN A 44 11.78 3.75 0.83
C ASN A 44 10.45 3.82 0.08
N PHE A 45 9.35 3.62 0.78
CA PHE A 45 8.02 3.75 0.23
C PHE A 45 7.74 5.20 -0.20
N VAL A 46 8.06 6.19 0.63
CA VAL A 46 7.96 7.62 0.27
C VAL A 46 8.82 7.92 -0.96
N LYS A 47 10.05 7.39 -1.01
CA LYS A 47 10.96 7.56 -2.16
C LYS A 47 10.37 7.06 -3.46
N MET A 48 9.57 6.01 -3.42
CA MET A 48 8.93 5.42 -4.61
C MET A 48 7.62 6.13 -4.97
N THR A 49 6.78 6.41 -3.99
CA THR A 49 5.41 6.89 -4.22
C THR A 49 5.31 8.40 -4.41
N PHE A 50 6.17 9.18 -3.75
CA PHE A 50 6.15 10.64 -3.86
C PHE A 50 6.32 11.13 -5.31
N PRO A 51 7.31 10.66 -6.09
CA PRO A 51 7.43 11.06 -7.51
C PRO A 51 6.19 10.71 -8.34
N VAL A 52 5.55 9.56 -8.05
CA VAL A 52 4.34 9.12 -8.75
C VAL A 52 3.18 10.06 -8.46
N PHE A 53 2.90 10.33 -7.18
CA PHE A 53 1.82 11.23 -6.78
C PHE A 53 2.06 12.66 -7.28
N ASN A 54 3.32 13.11 -7.23
CA ASN A 54 3.69 14.41 -7.75
C ASN A 54 3.41 14.52 -9.27
N ALA A 55 3.76 13.50 -10.05
CA ALA A 55 3.49 13.44 -11.48
C ALA A 55 1.98 13.40 -11.80
N LEU A 56 1.20 12.60 -11.05
CA LEU A 56 -0.25 12.56 -11.21
C LEU A 56 -0.88 13.92 -10.91
N PHE A 57 -0.45 14.57 -9.84
CA PHE A 57 -0.96 15.86 -9.42
C PHE A 57 -0.65 16.97 -10.44
N ASP A 58 0.61 17.04 -10.92
CA ASP A 58 1.02 18.02 -11.92
C ASP A 58 0.30 17.77 -13.27
N GLY A 59 0.09 16.51 -13.64
CA GLY A 59 -0.71 16.14 -14.80
C GLY A 59 -2.17 16.59 -14.66
N ALA A 60 -2.78 16.39 -13.48
CA ALA A 60 -4.15 16.85 -13.22
C ALA A 60 -4.26 18.37 -13.25
N SER A 61 -3.33 19.09 -12.62
CA SER A 61 -3.25 20.56 -12.64
C SER A 61 -3.18 21.09 -14.08
N THR A 62 -2.32 20.50 -14.89
CA THR A 62 -2.18 20.87 -16.31
C THR A 62 -3.47 20.59 -17.10
N TYR A 63 -4.08 19.43 -16.89
CA TYR A 63 -5.31 19.01 -17.57
C TYR A 63 -6.49 19.94 -17.24
N TYR A 64 -6.66 20.28 -15.95
CA TYR A 64 -7.73 21.19 -15.52
C TYR A 64 -7.40 22.67 -15.72
N LYS A 65 -6.17 23.00 -16.13
CA LYS A 65 -5.67 24.38 -16.30
C LYS A 65 -5.79 25.20 -15.01
N GLU A 66 -5.51 24.57 -13.88
CA GLU A 66 -5.56 25.19 -12.57
C GLU A 66 -4.16 25.34 -11.99
N GLU A 67 -3.81 26.53 -11.58
CA GLU A 67 -2.60 26.76 -10.78
C GLU A 67 -2.89 26.39 -9.32
N ILE A 68 -2.15 25.39 -8.85
CA ILE A 68 -2.28 24.89 -7.48
C ILE A 68 -1.01 25.25 -6.73
N SER A 69 -1.17 25.81 -5.54
CA SER A 69 -0.01 26.15 -4.72
C SER A 69 0.81 24.91 -4.36
N LYS A 70 2.12 25.07 -4.33
CA LYS A 70 3.03 24.01 -3.93
C LYS A 70 2.71 23.45 -2.54
N ASP A 71 2.29 24.30 -1.62
CA ASP A 71 1.97 23.91 -0.25
C ASP A 71 0.72 23.01 -0.20
N LEU A 72 -0.32 23.34 -0.96
CA LEU A 72 -1.53 22.52 -1.06
C LEU A 72 -1.19 21.16 -1.68
N LYS A 73 -0.45 21.14 -2.79
CA LYS A 73 0.01 19.91 -3.43
C LYS A 73 0.78 19.02 -2.44
N ASN A 74 1.80 19.59 -1.81
CA ASN A 74 2.62 18.87 -0.85
C ASN A 74 1.79 18.34 0.33
N SER A 75 0.85 19.13 0.83
CA SER A 75 0.00 18.71 1.94
C SER A 75 -0.82 17.47 1.60
N ILE A 76 -1.48 17.46 0.44
CA ILE A 76 -2.29 16.29 0.02
C ILE A 76 -1.39 15.06 -0.19
N ILE A 77 -0.26 15.21 -0.88
CA ILE A 77 0.69 14.11 -1.14
C ILE A 77 1.22 13.56 0.17
N ASP A 78 1.71 14.41 1.07
CA ASP A 78 2.25 14.00 2.37
C ASP A 78 1.22 13.27 3.22
N GLY A 79 -0.02 13.78 3.26
CA GLY A 79 -1.08 13.14 4.00
C GLY A 79 -1.33 11.71 3.52
N HIS A 80 -1.37 11.48 2.21
CA HIS A 80 -1.51 10.12 1.65
C HIS A 80 -0.29 9.26 1.91
N VAL A 81 0.92 9.78 1.73
CA VAL A 81 2.16 9.04 1.98
C VAL A 81 2.27 8.62 3.44
N ILE A 82 1.97 9.53 4.38
CA ILE A 82 1.96 9.23 5.82
C ILE A 82 0.94 8.14 6.14
N ALA A 83 -0.28 8.23 5.59
CA ALA A 83 -1.32 7.24 5.83
C ALA A 83 -0.97 5.85 5.26
N ILE A 84 -0.29 5.80 4.12
CA ILE A 84 0.14 4.54 3.50
C ILE A 84 1.29 3.91 4.29
N ASP A 85 2.28 4.69 4.68
CA ASP A 85 3.41 4.21 5.48
C ASP A 85 2.96 3.74 6.88
N LEU A 86 1.87 4.32 7.40
CA LEU A 86 1.23 3.89 8.65
C LEU A 86 0.62 2.48 8.54
N SER A 87 0.37 1.97 7.34
CA SER A 87 -0.21 0.64 7.14
C SER A 87 0.68 -0.47 7.71
N GLU A 88 1.99 -0.36 7.60
CA GLU A 88 2.94 -1.36 8.14
C GLU A 88 2.83 -1.52 9.67
N PRO A 89 2.97 -0.49 10.51
CA PRO A 89 2.82 -0.67 11.95
C PRO A 89 1.40 -1.05 12.38
N MET A 90 0.38 -0.69 11.59
CA MET A 90 -0.99 -1.17 11.86
C MET A 90 -1.11 -2.66 11.59
N ASP A 91 -0.48 -3.16 10.53
CA ASP A 91 -0.41 -4.58 10.19
C ASP A 91 0.26 -5.36 11.32
N ARG A 92 1.42 -4.91 11.78
CA ARG A 92 2.15 -5.51 12.91
C ARG A 92 1.35 -5.55 14.22
N ILE A 93 0.58 -4.49 14.53
CA ILE A 93 -0.32 -4.47 15.69
C ILE A 93 -1.41 -5.54 15.57
N ILE A 94 -2.00 -5.67 14.39
CA ILE A 94 -3.10 -6.61 14.13
C ILE A 94 -2.56 -8.05 14.14
N ASP A 95 -1.38 -8.27 13.59
CA ASP A 95 -0.75 -9.59 13.50
C ASP A 95 0.01 -9.99 14.77
N GLU A 96 0.13 -9.08 15.73
CA GLU A 96 0.89 -9.29 16.97
C GLU A 96 2.38 -9.64 16.71
N ASP A 97 2.94 -9.12 15.61
CA ASP A 97 4.30 -9.44 15.13
C ASP A 97 5.40 -8.71 15.89
N GLU A 98 5.06 -7.64 16.62
CA GLU A 98 6.03 -6.83 17.37
C GLU A 98 6.19 -7.35 18.79
N ASP A 99 7.38 -7.11 19.36
CA ASP A 99 7.60 -7.30 20.78
C ASP A 99 6.57 -6.49 21.59
N ALA A 100 5.98 -7.13 22.59
CA ALA A 100 4.91 -6.54 23.41
C ALA A 100 5.29 -5.16 24.00
N GLU A 101 6.59 -4.92 24.20
CA GLU A 101 7.14 -3.64 24.67
C GLU A 101 6.84 -2.45 23.74
N TYR A 102 6.76 -2.68 22.43
CA TYR A 102 6.53 -1.61 21.44
C TYR A 102 5.07 -1.52 20.97
N LEU A 103 4.30 -2.59 21.10
CA LEU A 103 2.93 -2.67 20.60
C LEU A 103 2.04 -1.58 21.19
N ASP A 104 2.19 -1.30 22.49
CA ASP A 104 1.40 -0.28 23.17
C ASP A 104 1.80 1.14 22.74
N ASP A 105 3.08 1.38 22.48
CA ASP A 105 3.55 2.65 21.93
C ASP A 105 3.01 2.87 20.52
N TYR A 106 2.98 1.85 19.66
CA TYR A 106 2.38 1.94 18.32
C TYR A 106 0.86 2.17 18.39
N LYS A 107 0.14 1.47 19.25
CA LYS A 107 -1.30 1.69 19.47
C LYS A 107 -1.60 3.13 19.88
N LEU A 108 -0.70 3.74 20.68
CA LEU A 108 -0.84 5.11 21.13
C LEU A 108 -0.47 6.14 20.05
N MET A 109 0.57 5.88 19.26
CA MET A 109 1.07 6.81 18.24
C MET A 109 0.24 6.80 16.95
N ASN A 110 -0.19 5.64 16.50
CA ASN A 110 -0.81 5.48 15.18
C ASN A 110 -2.09 6.32 14.98
N PRO A 111 -3.01 6.41 15.94
CA PRO A 111 -4.17 7.30 15.83
C PRO A 111 -3.78 8.77 15.64
N TYR A 112 -2.73 9.22 16.34
CA TYR A 112 -2.22 10.58 16.26
C TYR A 112 -1.58 10.86 14.87
N ILE A 113 -0.77 9.93 14.37
CA ILE A 113 -0.16 10.03 13.03
C ILE A 113 -1.24 10.06 11.96
N LEU A 114 -2.30 9.26 12.11
CA LEU A 114 -3.45 9.25 11.21
C LEU A 114 -4.22 10.59 11.23
N GLU A 115 -4.36 11.20 12.40
CA GLU A 115 -4.97 12.54 12.51
C GLU A 115 -4.19 13.59 11.72
N ILE A 116 -2.85 13.54 11.82
CA ILE A 116 -1.98 14.42 11.02
C ILE A 116 -2.20 14.20 9.52
N ALA A 117 -2.27 12.95 9.08
CA ALA A 117 -2.55 12.63 7.67
C ALA A 117 -3.90 13.21 7.23
N ARG A 118 -4.94 13.09 8.04
CA ARG A 118 -6.28 13.66 7.80
C ARG A 118 -6.26 15.18 7.69
N GLU A 119 -5.60 15.86 8.63
CA GLU A 119 -5.46 17.32 8.61
C GLU A 119 -4.80 17.80 7.31
N LYS A 120 -3.76 17.09 6.86
CA LYS A 120 -3.08 17.42 5.60
C LYS A 120 -3.98 17.18 4.37
N ILE A 121 -4.66 16.04 4.31
CA ILE A 121 -5.55 15.67 3.20
C ILE A 121 -6.76 16.60 3.13
N SER A 122 -7.30 17.05 4.27
CA SER A 122 -8.46 17.93 4.36
C SER A 122 -8.24 19.28 3.67
N GLN A 123 -7.00 19.71 3.50
CA GLN A 123 -6.67 20.93 2.75
C GLN A 123 -7.09 20.83 1.28
N GLY A 124 -7.24 19.62 0.73
CA GLY A 124 -7.80 19.40 -0.61
C GLY A 124 -9.32 19.56 -0.71
N GLY A 125 -9.99 19.82 0.41
CA GLY A 125 -11.44 20.00 0.51
C GLY A 125 -12.20 18.73 0.90
N ASP A 126 -13.49 18.89 1.17
CA ASP A 126 -14.36 17.86 1.73
C ASP A 126 -14.45 16.60 0.84
N SER A 127 -14.46 16.76 -0.49
CA SER A 127 -14.55 15.61 -1.41
C SER A 127 -13.30 14.74 -1.36
N VAL A 128 -12.13 15.36 -1.19
CA VAL A 128 -10.82 14.69 -1.08
C VAL A 128 -10.72 13.95 0.24
N LEU A 129 -11.11 14.60 1.34
CA LEU A 129 -11.14 13.99 2.66
C LEU A 129 -12.14 12.83 2.72
N LYS A 130 -13.35 13.01 2.18
CA LYS A 130 -14.37 11.94 2.15
C LYS A 130 -13.88 10.72 1.39
N ALA A 131 -13.27 10.90 0.22
CA ALA A 131 -12.69 9.80 -0.54
C ALA A 131 -11.61 9.07 0.26
N PHE A 132 -10.76 9.81 0.98
CA PHE A 132 -9.76 9.22 1.88
C PHE A 132 -10.38 8.38 2.98
N GLU A 133 -11.40 8.89 3.68
CA GLU A 133 -12.06 8.16 4.77
C GLU A 133 -12.75 6.87 4.29
N GLU A 134 -13.38 6.90 3.13
CA GLU A 134 -13.99 5.73 2.50
C GLU A 134 -12.92 4.68 2.14
N GLY A 135 -11.82 5.11 1.50
CA GLY A 135 -10.69 4.24 1.19
C GLY A 135 -10.04 3.66 2.44
N PHE A 136 -9.84 4.46 3.48
CA PHE A 136 -9.27 3.99 4.73
C PHE A 136 -10.15 2.95 5.43
N LYS A 137 -11.47 3.12 5.39
CA LYS A 137 -12.44 2.13 5.88
C LYS A 137 -12.32 0.81 5.13
N ASP A 138 -12.22 0.86 3.81
CA ASP A 138 -12.06 -0.35 2.97
C ASP A 138 -10.71 -1.04 3.21
N ALA A 139 -9.64 -0.27 3.39
CA ALA A 139 -8.33 -0.81 3.74
C ALA A 139 -8.35 -1.56 5.08
N ARG A 140 -9.00 -0.99 6.10
CA ARG A 140 -9.18 -1.63 7.40
C ARG A 140 -10.00 -2.93 7.31
N LEU A 141 -11.04 -2.95 6.48
CA LEU A 141 -11.81 -4.18 6.25
C LEU A 141 -10.92 -5.26 5.62
N GLY A 142 -10.14 -4.90 4.60
CA GLY A 142 -9.20 -5.82 3.97
C GLY A 142 -8.19 -6.40 4.96
N GLN A 143 -7.64 -5.55 5.85
CA GLN A 143 -6.70 -5.97 6.89
C GLN A 143 -7.35 -6.88 7.94
N TYR A 144 -8.58 -6.57 8.36
CA TYR A 144 -9.34 -7.45 9.27
C TYR A 144 -9.58 -8.85 8.67
N ILE A 145 -9.90 -8.93 7.38
CA ILE A 145 -10.10 -10.21 6.71
C ILE A 145 -8.79 -10.98 6.57
N ASP A 146 -7.67 -10.29 6.34
CA ASP A 146 -6.33 -10.89 6.34
C ASP A 146 -6.01 -11.55 7.68
N TYR A 147 -6.15 -10.81 8.77
CA TYR A 147 -6.01 -11.35 10.12
C TYR A 147 -6.94 -12.53 10.41
N LYS A 148 -8.22 -12.43 9.99
CA LYS A 148 -9.18 -13.53 10.14
C LYS A 148 -8.70 -14.79 9.41
N MET A 149 -8.16 -14.67 8.20
CA MET A 149 -7.64 -15.82 7.46
C MET A 149 -6.37 -16.39 8.10
N LYS A 150 -5.51 -15.56 8.72
CA LYS A 150 -4.33 -16.02 9.48
C LYS A 150 -4.73 -16.85 10.70
N THR A 151 -5.72 -16.38 11.46
CA THR A 151 -6.17 -17.03 12.71
C THR A 151 -7.15 -18.18 12.49
N ARG A 152 -7.81 -18.23 11.32
CA ARG A 152 -8.82 -19.21 10.94
C ARG A 152 -8.61 -19.70 9.51
N PRO A 153 -7.64 -20.61 9.27
CA PRO A 153 -7.29 -21.06 7.92
C PRO A 153 -8.46 -21.60 7.10
N GLU A 154 -9.50 -22.13 7.74
CA GLU A 154 -10.74 -22.57 7.09
C GLU A 154 -11.54 -21.44 6.45
N SER A 155 -11.22 -20.20 6.80
CA SER A 155 -11.82 -19.00 6.19
C SER A 155 -11.15 -18.57 4.89
N ILE A 156 -10.06 -19.23 4.48
CA ILE A 156 -9.35 -18.93 3.23
C ILE A 156 -10.22 -19.39 2.06
N ASN A 157 -10.86 -18.43 1.39
CA ASN A 157 -11.68 -18.65 0.21
C ASN A 157 -11.56 -17.49 -0.76
N TYR A 158 -12.10 -17.63 -1.97
CA TYR A 158 -11.96 -16.62 -3.02
C TYR A 158 -12.52 -15.25 -2.61
N GLU A 159 -13.68 -15.22 -1.97
CA GLU A 159 -14.33 -13.97 -1.55
C GLU A 159 -13.49 -13.22 -0.51
N ASN A 160 -13.00 -13.91 0.51
CA ASN A 160 -12.13 -13.31 1.52
C ASN A 160 -10.79 -12.85 0.92
N MET A 161 -10.22 -13.57 -0.03
CA MET A 161 -9.03 -13.12 -0.77
C MET A 161 -9.30 -11.83 -1.54
N ILE A 162 -10.44 -11.70 -2.23
CA ILE A 162 -10.81 -10.47 -2.93
C ILE A 162 -11.01 -9.30 -1.95
N ILE A 163 -11.63 -9.54 -0.79
CA ILE A 163 -11.83 -8.50 0.22
C ILE A 163 -10.48 -8.08 0.82
N CYS A 164 -9.61 -9.04 1.12
CA CYS A 164 -8.24 -8.76 1.60
C CYS A 164 -7.48 -7.86 0.61
N TYR A 165 -7.56 -8.15 -0.69
CA TYR A 165 -6.90 -7.35 -1.73
C TYR A 165 -7.48 -5.94 -1.90
N LYS A 166 -8.68 -5.66 -1.37
CA LYS A 166 -9.21 -4.29 -1.32
C LYS A 166 -8.29 -3.34 -0.56
N LYS A 167 -7.46 -3.82 0.38
CA LYS A 167 -6.50 -2.97 1.08
C LYS A 167 -5.53 -2.27 0.12
N TYR A 168 -4.99 -2.98 -0.86
CA TYR A 168 -4.09 -2.41 -1.87
C TYR A 168 -4.82 -1.39 -2.76
N ARG A 169 -6.01 -1.77 -3.25
CA ARG A 169 -6.85 -0.92 -4.08
C ARG A 169 -7.30 0.34 -3.34
N ALA A 170 -7.76 0.20 -2.12
CA ALA A 170 -8.30 1.30 -1.33
C ALA A 170 -7.21 2.33 -1.03
N VAL A 171 -6.03 1.90 -0.66
CA VAL A 171 -4.92 2.79 -0.29
C VAL A 171 -4.38 3.53 -1.51
N MET A 172 -3.89 2.81 -2.51
CA MET A 172 -3.22 3.43 -3.68
C MET A 172 -4.21 4.03 -4.67
N GLY A 173 -5.37 3.39 -4.87
CA GLY A 173 -6.41 3.92 -5.76
C GLY A 173 -7.00 5.22 -5.23
N THR A 174 -7.26 5.31 -3.93
CA THR A 174 -7.78 6.55 -3.31
C THR A 174 -6.74 7.66 -3.36
N ALA A 175 -5.46 7.36 -3.09
CA ALA A 175 -4.40 8.34 -3.23
C ALA A 175 -4.33 8.85 -4.68
N GLY A 176 -4.33 7.97 -5.67
CA GLY A 176 -4.38 8.36 -7.09
C GLY A 176 -5.56 9.27 -7.40
N ARG A 177 -6.77 8.90 -7.00
CA ARG A 177 -7.99 9.72 -7.20
C ARG A 177 -7.86 11.13 -6.61
N ASN A 178 -7.28 11.22 -5.43
CA ASN A 178 -7.13 12.49 -4.73
C ASN A 178 -6.06 13.40 -5.36
N MET A 179 -5.10 12.85 -6.13
CA MET A 179 -4.18 13.66 -6.94
C MET A 179 -4.91 14.43 -8.05
N ALA A 180 -6.14 14.05 -8.40
CA ALA A 180 -7.04 14.80 -9.28
C ALA A 180 -8.19 15.50 -8.50
N PHE A 181 -8.02 15.78 -7.20
CA PHE A 181 -9.05 16.37 -6.33
C PHE A 181 -10.37 15.61 -6.32
N ASN A 182 -10.32 14.28 -6.44
CA ASN A 182 -11.49 13.41 -6.55
C ASN A 182 -12.43 13.79 -7.71
N ARG A 183 -11.92 14.38 -8.79
CA ARG A 183 -12.72 14.85 -9.95
C ARG A 183 -12.71 13.81 -11.08
N ALA A 184 -13.90 13.45 -11.55
CA ALA A 184 -14.04 12.65 -12.76
C ALA A 184 -13.75 13.52 -14.04
N PRO A 185 -13.30 12.92 -15.16
CA PRO A 185 -12.97 11.49 -15.30
C PRO A 185 -11.57 11.14 -14.83
N LEU A 186 -10.67 12.12 -14.65
CA LEU A 186 -9.26 11.88 -14.41
C LEU A 186 -9.01 11.17 -13.07
N GLY A 187 -9.75 11.56 -12.03
CA GLY A 187 -9.68 10.89 -10.73
C GLY A 187 -10.07 9.41 -10.79
N ASP A 188 -11.05 9.06 -11.62
CA ASP A 188 -11.47 7.67 -11.81
C ASP A 188 -10.41 6.84 -12.56
N ILE A 189 -9.77 7.44 -13.56
CA ILE A 189 -8.67 6.83 -14.31
C ILE A 189 -7.46 6.60 -13.38
N PHE A 190 -7.08 7.60 -12.59
CA PHE A 190 -5.99 7.48 -11.63
C PHE A 190 -6.29 6.43 -10.55
N HIS A 191 -7.55 6.41 -10.05
CA HIS A 191 -7.97 5.39 -9.11
C HIS A 191 -7.79 3.98 -9.69
N LEU A 192 -8.30 3.75 -10.90
CA LEU A 192 -8.21 2.44 -11.56
C LEU A 192 -6.75 2.02 -11.76
N GLY A 193 -5.93 2.89 -12.37
CA GLY A 193 -4.53 2.59 -12.66
C GLY A 193 -3.71 2.27 -11.41
N MET A 194 -3.80 3.14 -10.40
CA MET A 194 -3.05 2.97 -9.14
C MET A 194 -3.55 1.78 -8.32
N ALA A 195 -4.87 1.54 -8.29
CA ALA A 195 -5.43 0.37 -7.62
C ALA A 195 -4.94 -0.94 -8.23
N LYS A 196 -4.94 -1.03 -9.56
CA LYS A 196 -4.52 -2.23 -10.27
C LYS A 196 -3.02 -2.47 -10.22
N ALA A 197 -2.23 -1.40 -10.30
CA ALA A 197 -0.79 -1.48 -10.07
C ALA A 197 -0.46 -2.00 -8.66
N ALA A 198 -1.17 -1.53 -7.64
CA ALA A 198 -0.98 -1.98 -6.27
C ALA A 198 -1.42 -3.44 -6.06
N GLU A 199 -2.54 -3.87 -6.63
CA GLU A 199 -2.97 -5.28 -6.63
C GLU A 199 -1.93 -6.18 -7.33
N CYS A 200 -1.31 -5.69 -8.40
CA CYS A 200 -0.22 -6.38 -9.10
C CYS A 200 1.02 -6.52 -8.20
N VAL A 201 1.46 -5.44 -7.55
CA VAL A 201 2.58 -5.47 -6.57
C VAL A 201 2.27 -6.43 -5.42
N GLY A 202 1.03 -6.46 -4.94
CA GLY A 202 0.59 -7.39 -3.90
C GLY A 202 0.88 -8.85 -4.25
N CYS A 203 0.63 -9.27 -5.48
CA CYS A 203 0.99 -10.61 -5.94
C CYS A 203 2.51 -10.87 -5.88
N GLY A 204 3.33 -9.89 -6.25
CA GLY A 204 4.79 -9.99 -6.16
C GLY A 204 5.29 -10.07 -4.72
N ASN A 205 4.69 -9.29 -3.82
CA ASN A 205 5.02 -9.33 -2.39
C ASN A 205 4.73 -10.71 -1.79
N GLU A 206 3.60 -11.33 -2.10
CA GLU A 206 3.26 -12.67 -1.63
C GLU A 206 4.28 -13.73 -2.09
N ILE A 207 4.80 -13.60 -3.33
CA ILE A 207 5.86 -14.48 -3.83
C ILE A 207 7.18 -14.22 -3.09
N GLN A 208 7.52 -12.95 -2.87
CA GLN A 208 8.70 -12.55 -2.10
C GLN A 208 8.62 -13.06 -0.66
N ASP A 209 7.46 -12.95 -0.02
CA ASP A 209 7.25 -13.38 1.36
C ASP A 209 7.35 -14.90 1.48
N ALA A 210 6.78 -15.65 0.53
CA ALA A 210 6.95 -17.09 0.49
C ALA A 210 8.43 -17.50 0.39
N LEU A 211 9.23 -16.78 -0.41
CA LEU A 211 10.68 -16.98 -0.51
C LEU A 211 11.40 -16.66 0.80
N LYS A 212 11.14 -15.51 1.40
CA LYS A 212 11.79 -15.07 2.64
C LYS A 212 11.47 -15.96 3.82
N GLN A 213 10.19 -16.32 3.95
CA GLN A 213 9.69 -17.17 5.03
C GLN A 213 9.97 -18.67 4.76
N ARG A 214 10.39 -19.02 3.55
CA ARG A 214 10.52 -20.41 3.08
C ARG A 214 9.26 -21.23 3.34
N SER A 215 8.09 -20.62 3.14
CA SER A 215 6.78 -21.19 3.49
C SER A 215 5.66 -20.51 2.71
N ILE A 216 4.57 -21.27 2.48
CA ILE A 216 3.31 -20.77 1.90
C ILE A 216 2.15 -20.82 2.93
N LYS A 217 2.46 -20.74 4.23
CA LYS A 217 1.44 -20.85 5.29
C LYS A 217 0.64 -19.57 5.51
N THR A 218 1.17 -18.42 5.10
CA THR A 218 0.48 -17.12 5.21
C THR A 218 -0.64 -17.02 4.19
N PRO A 219 -1.84 -16.48 4.54
CA PRO A 219 -2.93 -16.24 3.60
C PRO A 219 -2.44 -15.43 2.40
N SER A 220 -2.58 -16.01 1.21
CA SER A 220 -2.03 -15.46 -0.03
C SER A 220 -2.66 -16.16 -1.23
N TRP A 221 -2.57 -15.57 -2.42
CA TRP A 221 -3.00 -16.25 -3.64
C TRP A 221 -2.27 -17.57 -3.88
N PRO A 222 -0.93 -17.68 -3.68
CA PRO A 222 -0.24 -18.96 -3.75
C PRO A 222 -0.84 -20.02 -2.81
N LEU A 223 -1.11 -19.67 -1.54
CA LEU A 223 -1.75 -20.62 -0.61
C LEU A 223 -3.15 -21.00 -1.05
N TYR A 224 -4.01 -20.01 -1.39
CA TYR A 224 -5.37 -20.26 -1.84
C TYR A 224 -5.43 -21.18 -3.05
N TYR A 225 -4.62 -20.92 -4.09
CA TYR A 225 -4.58 -21.78 -5.27
C TYR A 225 -3.96 -23.14 -4.99
N SER A 226 -3.01 -23.26 -4.05
CA SER A 226 -2.48 -24.56 -3.59
C SER A 226 -3.57 -25.40 -2.92
N LEU A 227 -4.42 -24.80 -2.11
CA LEU A 227 -5.55 -25.49 -1.46
C LEU A 227 -6.55 -26.05 -2.48
N ILE A 228 -6.77 -25.37 -3.59
CA ILE A 228 -7.69 -25.80 -4.65
C ILE A 228 -7.06 -26.82 -5.58
N SER A 229 -5.87 -26.51 -6.13
CA SER A 229 -5.22 -27.33 -7.16
C SER A 229 -4.48 -28.53 -6.61
N LYS A 230 -4.11 -28.51 -5.31
CA LYS A 230 -3.19 -29.46 -4.66
C LYS A 230 -1.79 -29.47 -5.29
N ASP A 231 -1.47 -28.46 -6.07
CA ASP A 231 -0.22 -28.29 -6.82
C ASP A 231 0.33 -26.87 -6.56
N VAL A 232 1.42 -26.82 -5.81
CA VAL A 232 2.05 -25.54 -5.41
C VAL A 232 2.65 -24.82 -6.61
N ARG A 233 3.31 -25.52 -7.52
CA ARG A 233 3.89 -24.92 -8.74
C ARG A 233 2.80 -24.24 -9.58
N LYS A 234 1.72 -24.94 -9.84
CA LYS A 234 0.55 -24.41 -10.55
C LYS A 234 -0.07 -23.23 -9.84
N ALA A 235 -0.10 -23.22 -8.50
CA ALA A 235 -0.62 -22.11 -7.71
C ALA A 235 0.17 -20.82 -7.93
N PHE A 236 1.50 -20.89 -7.92
CA PHE A 236 2.36 -19.74 -8.23
C PHE A 236 2.21 -19.27 -9.67
N GLU A 237 2.10 -20.19 -10.64
CA GLU A 237 1.82 -19.83 -12.04
C GLU A 237 0.48 -19.08 -12.20
N ILE A 238 -0.58 -19.51 -11.50
CA ILE A 238 -1.87 -18.83 -11.50
C ILE A 238 -1.76 -17.45 -10.85
N THR A 239 -0.99 -17.33 -9.76
CA THR A 239 -0.73 -16.04 -9.11
C THR A 239 -0.02 -15.08 -10.06
N MET A 240 0.99 -15.54 -10.80
CA MET A 240 1.65 -14.71 -11.81
C MET A 240 0.71 -14.28 -12.93
N LYS A 241 -0.12 -15.18 -13.44
CA LYS A 241 -1.15 -14.82 -14.44
C LYS A 241 -2.16 -13.79 -13.91
N LYS A 242 -2.50 -13.88 -12.63
CA LYS A 242 -3.37 -12.89 -11.96
C LYS A 242 -2.69 -11.52 -11.88
N SER A 243 -1.42 -11.48 -11.53
CA SER A 243 -0.61 -10.26 -11.53
C SER A 243 -0.55 -9.62 -12.91
N GLU A 244 -0.38 -10.40 -13.97
CA GLU A 244 -0.40 -9.91 -15.37
C GLU A 244 -1.77 -9.33 -15.78
N ILE A 245 -2.87 -9.89 -15.28
CA ILE A 245 -4.22 -9.34 -15.51
C ILE A 245 -4.35 -7.98 -14.85
N TYR A 246 -3.94 -7.84 -13.59
CA TYR A 246 -3.95 -6.57 -12.89
C TYR A 246 -3.09 -5.52 -13.61
N LEU A 247 -1.92 -5.91 -14.08
CA LEU A 247 -1.05 -5.01 -14.83
C LEU A 247 -1.68 -4.53 -16.14
N LYS A 248 -2.33 -5.43 -16.89
CA LYS A 248 -3.07 -5.05 -18.11
C LYS A 248 -4.22 -4.08 -17.82
N GLU A 249 -4.93 -4.27 -16.71
CA GLU A 249 -5.99 -3.35 -16.28
C GLU A 249 -5.42 -1.98 -15.88
N ALA A 250 -4.24 -1.93 -15.25
CA ALA A 250 -3.53 -0.69 -14.96
C ALA A 250 -3.08 0.03 -16.25
N ASP A 251 -2.54 -0.71 -17.20
CA ASP A 251 -2.11 -0.20 -18.50
C ASP A 251 -3.28 0.36 -19.32
N LEU A 252 -4.43 -0.31 -19.30
CA LEU A 252 -5.65 0.20 -19.89
C LEU A 252 -6.06 1.57 -19.31
N ALA A 253 -5.90 1.77 -18.00
CA ALA A 253 -6.18 3.06 -17.39
C ALA A 253 -5.24 4.16 -17.94
N VAL A 254 -3.95 3.84 -18.14
CA VAL A 254 -3.00 4.80 -18.77
C VAL A 254 -3.41 5.12 -20.21
N HIS A 255 -3.90 4.13 -20.97
CA HIS A 255 -4.39 4.38 -22.32
C HIS A 255 -5.65 5.23 -22.39
N MET A 256 -6.45 5.28 -21.29
CA MET A 256 -7.61 6.18 -21.18
C MET A 256 -7.21 7.63 -20.87
N LEU A 257 -5.96 7.90 -20.49
CA LEU A 257 -5.50 9.27 -20.25
C LEU A 257 -5.51 10.07 -21.55
N PRO A 258 -5.85 11.37 -21.46
CA PRO A 258 -5.77 12.27 -22.61
C PRO A 258 -4.38 12.26 -23.26
N LEU A 259 -4.31 12.47 -24.58
CA LEU A 259 -3.04 12.50 -25.33
C LEU A 259 -2.08 13.58 -24.79
N GLU A 260 -2.66 14.66 -24.31
CA GLU A 260 -1.94 15.82 -23.75
C GLU A 260 -1.35 15.53 -22.35
N PHE A 261 -1.67 14.36 -21.75
CA PHE A 261 -1.16 14.03 -20.44
C PHE A 261 0.33 13.69 -20.49
N GLN A 262 1.16 14.68 -20.22
CA GLN A 262 2.62 14.64 -20.40
C GLN A 262 3.34 13.55 -19.59
N PHE A 263 2.73 13.04 -18.50
CA PHE A 263 3.32 12.01 -17.64
C PHE A 263 2.92 10.57 -18.03
N LYS A 264 2.21 10.39 -19.13
CA LYS A 264 1.81 9.07 -19.61
C LYS A 264 3.01 8.12 -19.77
N PRO A 265 4.12 8.51 -20.43
CA PRO A 265 5.30 7.64 -20.56
C PRO A 265 5.93 7.26 -19.22
N PHE A 266 5.84 8.13 -18.22
CA PHE A 266 6.31 7.84 -16.87
C PHE A 266 5.48 6.75 -16.19
N LEU A 267 4.15 6.78 -16.33
CA LEU A 267 3.26 5.76 -15.78
C LEU A 267 3.45 4.41 -16.48
N GLU A 268 3.63 4.40 -17.79
CA GLU A 268 3.96 3.20 -18.58
C GLU A 268 5.27 2.58 -18.07
N PHE A 269 6.31 3.40 -17.85
CA PHE A 269 7.57 2.94 -17.27
C PHE A 269 7.40 2.38 -15.86
N LEU A 270 6.60 3.03 -15.01
CA LEU A 270 6.29 2.55 -13.66
C LEU A 270 5.68 1.15 -13.70
N PHE A 271 4.70 0.93 -14.56
CA PHE A 271 4.03 -0.37 -14.67
C PHE A 271 4.94 -1.47 -15.23
N LEU A 272 5.83 -1.10 -16.15
CA LEU A 272 6.87 -2.00 -16.60
C LEU A 272 7.80 -2.40 -15.45
N THR A 273 8.16 -1.46 -14.58
CA THR A 273 8.98 -1.72 -13.39
C THR A 273 8.28 -2.68 -12.42
N VAL A 274 6.98 -2.51 -12.20
CA VAL A 274 6.16 -3.44 -11.37
C VAL A 274 6.18 -4.86 -11.95
N ASN A 275 6.06 -4.99 -13.26
CA ASN A 275 6.15 -6.29 -13.92
C ASN A 275 7.51 -6.94 -13.72
N HIS A 276 8.59 -6.17 -13.90
CA HIS A 276 9.96 -6.68 -13.67
C HIS A 276 10.17 -7.13 -12.22
N TYR A 277 9.63 -6.40 -11.24
CA TYR A 277 9.68 -6.78 -9.84
C TYR A 277 9.03 -8.15 -9.60
N ASN A 278 7.81 -8.37 -10.11
CA ASN A 278 7.11 -9.64 -9.93
C ASN A 278 7.83 -10.80 -10.65
N GLN A 279 8.30 -10.58 -11.86
CA GLN A 279 9.06 -11.57 -12.63
C GLN A 279 10.39 -11.94 -11.94
N TYR A 280 11.07 -10.96 -11.35
CA TYR A 280 12.29 -11.21 -10.61
C TYR A 280 12.06 -12.19 -9.46
N TRP A 281 11.08 -11.93 -8.59
CA TRP A 281 10.80 -12.80 -7.44
C TRP A 281 10.31 -14.18 -7.85
N TYR A 282 9.48 -14.25 -8.88
CA TYR A 282 9.05 -15.54 -9.43
C TYR A 282 10.23 -16.36 -10.00
N ASN A 283 11.13 -15.72 -10.71
CA ASN A 283 12.33 -16.40 -11.24
C ASN A 283 13.26 -16.89 -10.13
N GLU A 284 13.44 -16.10 -9.05
CA GLU A 284 14.21 -16.52 -7.89
C GLU A 284 13.58 -17.74 -7.21
N LEU A 285 12.26 -17.77 -7.09
CA LEU A 285 11.51 -18.92 -6.57
C LEU A 285 11.75 -20.20 -7.40
N VAL A 286 11.68 -20.08 -8.72
CA VAL A 286 11.88 -21.21 -9.64
C VAL A 286 13.33 -21.70 -9.64
N ARG A 287 14.32 -20.77 -9.66
CA ARG A 287 15.75 -21.11 -9.66
C ARG A 287 16.21 -21.80 -8.36
N GLY A 288 15.60 -21.43 -7.25
CA GLY A 288 15.97 -21.96 -5.94
C GLY A 288 15.44 -23.36 -5.62
N ASP A 289 14.77 -24.05 -6.55
CA ASP A 289 14.11 -25.35 -6.36
C ASP A 289 13.17 -25.41 -5.15
N MET A 290 12.69 -24.23 -4.72
CA MET A 290 11.89 -24.11 -3.50
C MET A 290 10.47 -24.65 -3.66
N LEU A 291 9.97 -24.69 -4.89
CA LEU A 291 8.62 -25.18 -5.19
C LEU A 291 8.42 -26.64 -4.77
N ASP A 292 9.42 -27.49 -4.96
CA ASP A 292 9.35 -28.90 -4.56
C ASP A 292 9.38 -29.06 -3.04
N SER A 293 10.15 -28.19 -2.33
CA SER A 293 10.14 -28.14 -0.87
C SER A 293 8.77 -27.69 -0.36
N PHE A 294 8.21 -26.62 -0.93
CA PHE A 294 6.88 -26.12 -0.56
C PHE A 294 5.79 -27.16 -0.83
N GLN A 295 5.89 -27.94 -1.92
CA GLN A 295 4.94 -29.00 -2.20
C GLN A 295 5.00 -30.11 -1.14
N LYS A 296 6.18 -30.49 -0.68
CA LYS A 296 6.33 -31.48 0.41
C LYS A 296 5.71 -30.97 1.70
N ASP A 297 6.01 -29.76 2.10
CA ASP A 297 5.49 -29.14 3.32
C ASP A 297 3.97 -28.97 3.27
N PHE A 298 3.44 -28.57 2.12
CA PHE A 298 2.01 -28.47 1.87
C PHE A 298 1.30 -29.82 2.03
N ASN A 299 1.85 -30.88 1.42
CA ASN A 299 1.29 -32.23 1.52
C ASN A 299 1.27 -32.78 2.97
N ILE A 300 2.23 -32.38 3.81
CA ILE A 300 2.26 -32.73 5.23
C ILE A 300 1.18 -31.96 6.00
N SER A 301 1.00 -30.66 5.70
CA SER A 301 0.06 -29.78 6.41
C SER A 301 -1.41 -30.13 6.12
N VAL A 302 -1.73 -30.59 4.91
CA VAL A 302 -3.11 -30.93 4.49
C VAL A 302 -3.54 -32.33 4.98
N ARG A 303 -2.61 -33.17 5.43
CA ARG A 303 -2.90 -34.52 6.00
C ARG A 303 -3.19 -34.50 7.50
N ARG A 304 -2.97 -33.38 8.16
CA ARG A 304 -3.27 -33.16 9.58
C ARG A 304 -4.62 -32.44 9.74
#